data_e981728ab64dafd05101c78b2edcb04a
#
_entry.id   e981728ab64dafd05101c78b2edcb04a
#
_cell.length_a   1.000
_cell.length_b   1.000
_cell.length_c   1.000
_cell.angle_alpha   90.00
_cell.angle_beta   90.00
_cell.angle_gamma   90.00
#
_symmetry.space_group_name_H-M   'P 1'
#
loop_
_entity.id
_entity.type
_entity.pdbx_description
1 polymer ?
#
loop_
_entity_poly.entity_id
_entity_poly.type
_entity_poly.pdbx_seq_one_letter_code
_entity_poly.pdbx_strand_id
1 'polypeptide(L)'
;ISYGDKVEALEAQMNAIQNEKGLKIRQAQNKLKQSYLKVQSDSIDFEASKTQLKIAKTQYTRSVNLNKEGLKPMTDVEEKRMKLQETEAKILTQENKYISSKNEILNAKMELNRIGAEYAEKNAKASSDKQTAISSQYDTEAQVNKLKNQYKNYQIRNGMYYITAPQDGYINRALQSGIG
;
A
#
# COMPACT_ATOMS: atom_id res chain seq x y z
N ILE A 1 -21.22 23.24 0.69
CA ILE A 1 -20.70 22.09 -0.09
C ILE A 1 -21.85 21.12 -0.26
N SER A 2 -22.23 20.87 -1.52
CA SER A 2 -23.28 19.89 -1.87
C SER A 2 -22.79 18.47 -1.53
N TYR A 3 -23.70 17.56 -1.18
CA TYR A 3 -23.34 16.14 -1.04
C TYR A 3 -22.81 15.56 -2.36
N GLY A 4 -23.27 16.05 -3.51
CA GLY A 4 -22.71 15.70 -4.82
C GLY A 4 -21.23 16.03 -4.94
N ASP A 5 -20.81 17.25 -4.56
CA ASP A 5 -19.39 17.65 -4.57
C ASP A 5 -18.54 16.76 -3.64
N LYS A 6 -19.13 16.31 -2.52
CA LYS A 6 -18.46 15.42 -1.58
C LYS A 6 -18.25 14.01 -2.17
N VAL A 7 -19.23 13.49 -2.90
CA VAL A 7 -19.12 12.18 -3.57
C VAL A 7 -18.06 12.24 -4.66
N GLU A 8 -18.03 13.29 -5.48
CA GLU A 8 -17.03 13.50 -6.52
C GLU A 8 -15.62 13.63 -5.95
N ALA A 9 -15.46 14.38 -4.85
CA ALA A 9 -14.17 14.49 -4.14
C ALA A 9 -13.68 13.13 -3.61
N LEU A 10 -14.58 12.30 -3.09
CA LEU A 10 -14.24 10.95 -2.60
C LEU A 10 -13.87 10.00 -3.75
N GLU A 11 -14.50 10.13 -4.92
CA GLU A 11 -14.09 9.39 -6.12
C GLU A 11 -12.70 9.80 -6.60
N ALA A 12 -12.42 11.10 -6.64
CA ALA A 12 -11.08 11.61 -6.96
C ALA A 12 -10.03 11.09 -5.95
N GLN A 13 -10.37 11.05 -4.66
CA GLN A 13 -9.51 10.48 -3.62
C GLN A 13 -9.26 8.99 -3.84
N MET A 14 -10.26 8.19 -4.18
CA MET A 14 -10.10 6.77 -4.49
C MET A 14 -9.16 6.55 -5.68
N ASN A 15 -9.30 7.36 -6.73
CA ASN A 15 -8.41 7.31 -7.89
C ASN A 15 -6.96 7.67 -7.52
N ALA A 16 -6.77 8.68 -6.68
CA ALA A 16 -5.44 9.06 -6.18
C ALA A 16 -4.80 7.93 -5.35
N ILE A 17 -5.56 7.29 -4.45
CA ILE A 17 -5.12 6.13 -3.67
C ILE A 17 -4.69 4.98 -4.59
N GLN A 18 -5.44 4.71 -5.66
CA GLN A 18 -5.12 3.65 -6.61
C GLN A 18 -3.84 3.95 -7.40
N ASN A 19 -3.63 5.19 -7.81
CA ASN A 19 -2.43 5.63 -8.50
C ASN A 19 -1.20 5.55 -7.58
N GLU A 20 -1.32 6.02 -6.34
CA GLU A 20 -0.27 5.93 -5.33
C GLU A 20 0.11 4.48 -5.03
N LYS A 21 -0.89 3.59 -4.87
CA LYS A 21 -0.67 2.15 -4.74
C LYS A 21 0.18 1.61 -5.88
N GLY A 22 -0.16 1.95 -7.13
CA GLY A 22 0.58 1.51 -8.31
C GLY A 22 2.05 1.92 -8.26
N LEU A 23 2.33 3.16 -7.87
CA LEU A 23 3.70 3.67 -7.73
C LEU A 23 4.47 2.96 -6.60
N LYS A 24 3.85 2.79 -5.44
CA LYS A 24 4.46 2.09 -4.28
C LYS A 24 4.75 0.63 -4.59
N ILE A 25 3.84 -0.07 -5.26
CA ILE A 25 4.06 -1.45 -5.70
C ILE A 25 5.25 -1.53 -6.67
N ARG A 26 5.35 -0.62 -7.67
CA ARG A 26 6.49 -0.60 -8.60
C ARG A 26 7.82 -0.35 -7.88
N GLN A 27 7.84 0.57 -6.91
CA GLN A 27 9.04 0.82 -6.09
C GLN A 27 9.45 -0.43 -5.30
N ALA A 28 8.49 -1.10 -4.65
CA ALA A 28 8.75 -2.33 -3.89
C ALA A 28 9.20 -3.49 -4.80
N GLN A 29 8.63 -3.62 -6.00
CA GLN A 29 9.06 -4.61 -7.00
C GLN A 29 10.49 -4.35 -7.48
N ASN A 30 10.86 -3.09 -7.72
CA ASN A 30 12.23 -2.72 -8.09
C ASN A 30 13.21 -3.06 -6.97
N LYS A 31 12.86 -2.76 -5.70
CA LYS A 31 13.66 -3.14 -4.54
C LYS A 31 13.82 -4.65 -4.42
N LEU A 32 12.74 -5.39 -4.62
CA LEU A 32 12.79 -6.86 -4.64
C LEU A 32 13.72 -7.37 -5.75
N LYS A 33 13.65 -6.80 -6.96
CA LYS A 33 14.55 -7.16 -8.07
C LYS A 33 16.02 -6.87 -7.72
N GLN A 34 16.30 -5.72 -7.11
CA GLN A 34 17.65 -5.39 -6.63
C GLN A 34 18.14 -6.39 -5.58
N SER A 35 17.27 -6.81 -4.65
CA SER A 35 17.62 -7.83 -3.65
C SER A 35 17.95 -9.18 -4.29
N TYR A 36 17.25 -9.59 -5.35
CA TYR A 36 17.59 -10.80 -6.11
C TYR A 36 18.96 -10.70 -6.77
N LEU A 37 19.29 -9.57 -7.40
CA LEU A 37 20.60 -9.35 -8.03
C LEU A 37 21.72 -9.36 -6.98
N LYS A 38 21.47 -8.79 -5.81
CA LYS A 38 22.42 -8.82 -4.68
C LYS A 38 22.68 -10.24 -4.19
N VAL A 39 21.64 -11.05 -4.01
CA VAL A 39 21.79 -12.46 -3.64
C VAL A 39 22.60 -13.22 -4.69
N GLN A 40 22.37 -12.96 -5.98
CA GLN A 40 23.15 -13.59 -7.04
C GLN A 40 24.64 -13.21 -6.94
N SER A 41 24.97 -11.93 -6.74
CA SER A 41 26.34 -11.46 -6.54
C SER A 41 26.98 -12.11 -5.29
N ASP A 42 26.31 -12.04 -4.13
CA ASP A 42 26.83 -12.58 -2.88
C ASP A 42 26.99 -14.12 -2.94
N SER A 43 26.13 -14.81 -3.71
CA SER A 43 26.26 -16.24 -3.97
C SER A 43 27.53 -16.56 -4.76
N ILE A 44 27.86 -15.78 -5.78
CA ILE A 44 29.07 -15.95 -6.59
C ILE A 44 30.31 -15.71 -5.73
N ASP A 45 30.30 -14.63 -4.91
CA ASP A 45 31.39 -14.32 -4.00
C ASP A 45 31.61 -15.44 -2.95
N PHE A 46 30.51 -16.02 -2.44
CA PHE A 46 30.57 -17.13 -1.51
C PHE A 46 31.17 -18.39 -2.18
N GLU A 47 30.76 -18.75 -3.39
CA GLU A 47 31.32 -19.90 -4.13
C GLU A 47 32.81 -19.66 -4.48
N ALA A 48 33.19 -18.43 -4.86
CA ALA A 48 34.59 -18.07 -5.06
C ALA A 48 35.41 -18.26 -3.78
N SER A 49 34.86 -17.87 -2.63
CA SER A 49 35.51 -18.04 -1.31
C SER A 49 35.66 -19.53 -0.94
N LYS A 50 34.68 -20.38 -1.25
CA LYS A 50 34.81 -21.86 -1.09
C LYS A 50 35.96 -22.41 -1.92
N THR A 51 36.09 -21.93 -3.16
CA THR A 51 37.17 -22.36 -4.04
C THR A 51 38.54 -21.92 -3.49
N GLN A 52 38.63 -20.66 -2.98
CA GLN A 52 39.87 -20.15 -2.34
C GLN A 52 40.22 -20.98 -1.11
N LEU A 53 39.25 -21.32 -0.25
CA LEU A 53 39.47 -22.19 0.92
C LEU A 53 39.98 -23.57 0.51
N LYS A 54 39.38 -24.20 -0.51
CA LYS A 54 39.86 -25.50 -1.03
C LYS A 54 41.31 -25.44 -1.47
N ILE A 55 41.68 -24.36 -2.20
CA ILE A 55 43.08 -24.16 -2.67
C ILE A 55 44.01 -23.97 -1.47
N ALA A 56 43.65 -23.08 -0.52
CA ALA A 56 44.45 -22.84 0.67
C ALA A 56 44.69 -24.12 1.52
N LYS A 57 43.64 -24.92 1.71
CA LYS A 57 43.71 -26.19 2.39
C LYS A 57 44.64 -27.20 1.70
N THR A 58 44.54 -27.28 0.36
CA THR A 58 45.41 -28.14 -0.43
C THR A 58 46.88 -27.68 -0.35
N GLN A 59 47.15 -26.36 -0.42
CA GLN A 59 48.48 -25.79 -0.30
C GLN A 59 49.07 -26.05 1.08
N TYR A 60 48.29 -25.84 2.14
CA TYR A 60 48.71 -26.14 3.50
C TYR A 60 49.09 -27.63 3.68
N THR A 61 48.20 -28.55 3.25
CA THR A 61 48.46 -29.99 3.33
C THR A 61 49.74 -30.39 2.58
N ARG A 62 49.93 -29.85 1.37
CA ARG A 62 51.14 -30.07 0.57
C ARG A 62 52.40 -29.55 1.29
N SER A 63 52.35 -28.33 1.87
CA SER A 63 53.48 -27.75 2.59
C SER A 63 53.85 -28.58 3.82
N VAL A 64 52.86 -29.10 4.58
CA VAL A 64 53.06 -29.99 5.70
C VAL A 64 53.79 -31.29 5.27
N ASN A 65 53.35 -31.90 4.14
CA ASN A 65 53.96 -33.14 3.66
C ASN A 65 55.41 -32.92 3.19
N LEU A 66 55.66 -31.83 2.44
CA LEU A 66 57.02 -31.50 1.99
C LEU A 66 57.97 -31.15 3.18
N ASN A 67 57.47 -30.54 4.24
CA ASN A 67 58.25 -30.30 5.46
C ASN A 67 58.62 -31.61 6.15
N LYS A 68 57.65 -32.54 6.25
CA LYS A 68 57.95 -33.90 6.82
C LYS A 68 59.02 -34.65 6.02
N GLU A 69 59.12 -34.41 4.73
CA GLU A 69 60.15 -34.99 3.86
C GLU A 69 61.49 -34.21 3.90
N GLY A 70 61.56 -33.14 4.70
CA GLY A 70 62.76 -32.27 4.80
C GLY A 70 62.97 -31.36 3.60
N LEU A 71 62.00 -31.26 2.67
CA LEU A 71 62.10 -30.48 1.43
C LEU A 71 61.66 -29.01 1.58
N LYS A 72 60.99 -28.65 2.69
CA LYS A 72 60.56 -27.28 2.97
C LYS A 72 60.74 -26.91 4.45
N PRO A 73 61.12 -25.63 4.75
CA PRO A 73 61.26 -25.15 6.12
C PRO A 73 59.86 -25.04 6.82
N MET A 74 59.88 -25.06 8.15
CA MET A 74 58.66 -24.92 8.95
C MET A 74 57.97 -23.55 8.76
N THR A 75 58.73 -22.51 8.46
CA THR A 75 58.20 -21.16 8.14
C THR A 75 57.24 -21.18 6.97
N ASP A 76 57.47 -22.00 5.94
CA ASP A 76 56.54 -22.18 4.81
C ASP A 76 55.20 -22.80 5.25
N VAL A 77 55.27 -23.74 6.18
CA VAL A 77 54.06 -24.38 6.76
C VAL A 77 53.25 -23.38 7.56
N GLU A 78 53.92 -22.55 8.37
CA GLU A 78 53.27 -21.49 9.17
C GLU A 78 52.62 -20.44 8.27
N GLU A 79 53.28 -20.00 7.21
CA GLU A 79 52.70 -19.09 6.22
C GLU A 79 51.43 -19.65 5.59
N LYS A 80 51.46 -20.89 5.16
CA LYS A 80 50.28 -21.55 4.54
C LYS A 80 49.16 -21.79 5.57
N ARG A 81 49.51 -22.01 6.83
CA ARG A 81 48.53 -22.10 7.92
C ARG A 81 47.84 -20.75 8.17
N MET A 82 48.61 -19.67 8.24
CA MET A 82 48.01 -18.33 8.35
C MET A 82 47.06 -18.03 7.18
N LYS A 83 47.49 -18.36 5.94
CA LYS A 83 46.65 -18.19 4.75
C LYS A 83 45.37 -19.02 4.77
N LEU A 84 45.44 -20.24 5.31
CA LEU A 84 44.24 -21.07 5.52
C LEU A 84 43.30 -20.42 6.52
N GLN A 85 43.79 -19.95 7.67
CA GLN A 85 42.96 -19.28 8.69
C GLN A 85 42.32 -18.00 8.14
N GLU A 86 43.08 -17.21 7.37
CA GLU A 86 42.54 -16.01 6.69
C GLU A 86 41.38 -16.36 5.74
N THR A 87 41.55 -17.40 4.94
CA THR A 87 40.49 -17.84 4.02
C THR A 87 39.29 -18.49 4.74
N GLU A 88 39.51 -19.15 5.87
CA GLU A 88 38.41 -19.64 6.73
C GLU A 88 37.60 -18.49 7.34
N ALA A 89 38.24 -17.42 7.78
CA ALA A 89 37.54 -16.22 8.24
C ALA A 89 36.78 -15.50 7.10
N LYS A 90 37.38 -15.47 5.92
CA LYS A 90 36.77 -14.87 4.74
C LYS A 90 35.51 -15.60 4.29
N ILE A 91 35.51 -16.94 4.27
CA ILE A 91 34.32 -17.70 3.88
C ILE A 91 33.15 -17.46 4.82
N LEU A 92 33.38 -17.40 6.15
CA LEU A 92 32.35 -17.08 7.13
C LEU A 92 31.74 -15.68 6.88
N THR A 93 32.60 -14.72 6.53
CA THR A 93 32.12 -13.36 6.19
C THR A 93 31.25 -13.37 4.95
N GLN A 94 31.63 -14.09 3.89
CA GLN A 94 30.84 -14.17 2.66
C GLN A 94 29.55 -14.98 2.84
N GLU A 95 29.58 -16.02 3.65
CA GLU A 95 28.38 -16.79 4.01
C GLU A 95 27.37 -15.91 4.74
N ASN A 96 27.81 -15.13 5.71
CA ASN A 96 26.95 -14.19 6.45
C ASN A 96 26.35 -13.11 5.52
N LYS A 97 27.13 -12.59 4.56
CA LYS A 97 26.60 -11.66 3.55
C LYS A 97 25.52 -12.32 2.68
N TYR A 98 25.77 -13.53 2.22
CA TYR A 98 24.82 -14.29 1.43
C TYR A 98 23.53 -14.59 2.17
N ILE A 99 23.61 -14.94 3.46
CA ILE A 99 22.43 -15.15 4.31
C ILE A 99 21.69 -13.83 4.54
N SER A 100 22.42 -12.74 4.79
CA SER A 100 21.84 -11.40 4.96
C SER A 100 21.08 -10.95 3.71
N SER A 101 21.66 -11.13 2.52
CA SER A 101 21.00 -10.78 1.28
C SER A 101 19.76 -11.63 0.99
N LYS A 102 19.73 -12.90 1.38
CA LYS A 102 18.50 -13.72 1.36
C LYS A 102 17.41 -13.16 2.26
N ASN A 103 17.76 -12.71 3.45
CA ASN A 103 16.81 -12.08 4.36
C ASN A 103 16.27 -10.75 3.79
N GLU A 104 17.07 -10.01 3.04
CA GLU A 104 16.60 -8.80 2.32
C GLU A 104 15.50 -9.12 1.29
N ILE A 105 15.56 -10.28 0.60
CA ILE A 105 14.47 -10.73 -0.28
C ILE A 105 13.18 -10.96 0.52
N LEU A 106 13.28 -11.63 1.67
CA LEU A 106 12.11 -11.87 2.53
C LEU A 106 11.50 -10.57 3.01
N ASN A 107 12.33 -9.63 3.46
CA ASN A 107 11.88 -8.31 3.89
C ASN A 107 11.23 -7.52 2.74
N ALA A 108 11.79 -7.57 1.53
CA ALA A 108 11.20 -6.92 0.36
C ALA A 108 9.85 -7.55 -0.04
N LYS A 109 9.68 -8.87 0.09
CA LYS A 109 8.40 -9.55 -0.12
C LYS A 109 7.36 -9.16 0.93
N MET A 110 7.76 -9.11 2.20
CA MET A 110 6.88 -8.67 3.29
C MET A 110 6.40 -7.24 3.09
N GLU A 111 7.31 -6.35 2.66
CA GLU A 111 6.98 -4.95 2.35
C GLU A 111 5.96 -4.85 1.20
N LEU A 112 6.08 -5.68 0.18
CA LEU A 112 5.13 -5.73 -0.94
C LEU A 112 3.72 -6.15 -0.47
N ASN A 113 3.65 -7.15 0.41
CA ASN A 113 2.39 -7.59 1.02
C ASN A 113 1.81 -6.51 1.94
N ARG A 114 2.66 -5.83 2.74
CA ARG A 114 2.25 -4.73 3.63
C ARG A 114 1.61 -3.58 2.84
N ILE A 115 2.24 -3.17 1.74
CA ILE A 115 1.69 -2.15 0.83
C ILE A 115 0.32 -2.60 0.31
N GLY A 116 0.20 -3.87 -0.12
CA GLY A 116 -1.07 -4.43 -0.60
C GLY A 116 -2.20 -4.31 0.43
N ALA A 117 -1.92 -4.68 1.68
CA ALA A 117 -2.88 -4.62 2.79
C ALA A 117 -3.24 -3.17 3.17
N GLU A 118 -2.24 -2.29 3.30
CA GLU A 118 -2.43 -0.87 3.64
C GLU A 118 -3.35 -0.16 2.63
N TYR A 119 -3.11 -0.37 1.34
CA TYR A 119 -3.93 0.26 0.31
C TYR A 119 -5.31 -0.40 0.14
N ALA A 120 -5.46 -1.68 0.49
CA ALA A 120 -6.76 -2.31 0.58
C ALA A 120 -7.62 -1.67 1.69
N GLU A 121 -7.03 -1.43 2.86
CA GLU A 121 -7.68 -0.74 3.98
C GLU A 121 -8.08 0.70 3.61
N LYS A 122 -7.15 1.49 3.05
CA LYS A 122 -7.42 2.87 2.60
C LYS A 122 -8.57 2.92 1.60
N ASN A 123 -8.59 1.98 0.65
CA ASN A 123 -9.64 1.92 -0.37
C ASN A 123 -10.99 1.50 0.22
N ALA A 124 -11.01 0.55 1.14
CA ALA A 124 -12.21 0.13 1.85
C ALA A 124 -12.80 1.28 2.67
N LYS A 125 -11.96 2.06 3.38
CA LYS A 125 -12.38 3.25 4.12
C LYS A 125 -12.99 4.31 3.19
N ALA A 126 -12.29 4.68 2.12
CA ALA A 126 -12.78 5.67 1.16
C ALA A 126 -14.11 5.23 0.51
N SER A 127 -14.26 3.93 0.21
CA SER A 127 -15.51 3.35 -0.30
C SER A 127 -16.65 3.44 0.72
N SER A 128 -16.38 3.16 2.00
CA SER A 128 -17.35 3.30 3.09
C SER A 128 -17.79 4.75 3.28
N ASP A 129 -16.83 5.70 3.25
CA ASP A 129 -17.11 7.13 3.37
C ASP A 129 -17.96 7.63 2.18
N LYS A 130 -17.67 7.15 0.97
CA LYS A 130 -18.48 7.43 -0.22
C LYS A 130 -19.91 6.91 -0.07
N GLN A 131 -20.08 5.67 0.38
CA GLN A 131 -21.41 5.08 0.59
C GLN A 131 -22.21 5.86 1.64
N THR A 132 -21.56 6.30 2.71
CA THR A 132 -22.16 7.14 3.74
C THR A 132 -22.59 8.51 3.17
N ALA A 133 -21.76 9.13 2.33
CA ALA A 133 -22.11 10.39 1.68
C ALA A 133 -23.31 10.26 0.75
N ILE A 134 -23.38 9.17 -0.04
CA ILE A 134 -24.52 8.85 -0.91
C ILE A 134 -25.80 8.65 -0.10
N SER A 135 -25.73 7.88 1.01
CA SER A 135 -26.90 7.71 1.89
C SER A 135 -27.40 9.03 2.47
N SER A 136 -26.48 9.89 2.94
CA SER A 136 -26.82 11.22 3.44
C SER A 136 -27.41 12.13 2.38
N GLN A 137 -27.00 11.98 1.12
CA GLN A 137 -27.59 12.70 -0.01
C GLN A 137 -29.05 12.29 -0.20
N TYR A 138 -29.36 11.01 -0.25
CA TYR A 138 -30.73 10.53 -0.41
C TYR A 138 -31.64 10.94 0.76
N ASP A 139 -31.13 10.88 1.99
CA ASP A 139 -31.88 11.32 3.17
C ASP A 139 -32.24 12.80 3.09
N THR A 140 -31.29 13.61 2.64
CA THR A 140 -31.48 15.07 2.46
C THR A 140 -32.46 15.35 1.34
N GLU A 141 -32.39 14.65 0.21
CA GLU A 141 -33.35 14.78 -0.90
C GLU A 141 -34.77 14.42 -0.45
N ALA A 142 -34.91 13.36 0.36
CA ALA A 142 -36.21 12.96 0.91
C ALA A 142 -36.78 14.07 1.84
N GLN A 143 -35.94 14.68 2.69
CA GLN A 143 -36.33 15.79 3.53
C GLN A 143 -36.77 17.03 2.73
N VAL A 144 -35.99 17.39 1.67
CA VAL A 144 -36.31 18.49 0.77
C VAL A 144 -37.66 18.23 0.08
N ASN A 145 -37.90 17.04 -0.40
CA ASN A 145 -39.18 16.68 -1.04
C ASN A 145 -40.36 16.75 -0.05
N LYS A 146 -40.16 16.30 1.19
CA LYS A 146 -41.16 16.45 2.26
C LYS A 146 -41.48 17.92 2.53
N LEU A 147 -40.47 18.78 2.66
CA LEU A 147 -40.65 20.21 2.87
C LEU A 147 -41.34 20.90 1.68
N LYS A 148 -40.97 20.54 0.45
CA LYS A 148 -41.64 21.05 -0.77
C LYS A 148 -43.14 20.66 -0.78
N ASN A 149 -43.49 19.44 -0.41
CA ASN A 149 -44.87 19.01 -0.34
C ASN A 149 -45.62 19.75 0.78
N GLN A 150 -45.02 19.95 1.94
CA GLN A 150 -45.60 20.76 3.02
C GLN A 150 -45.83 22.22 2.57
N TYR A 151 -44.83 22.82 1.93
CA TYR A 151 -44.93 24.16 1.40
C TYR A 151 -46.08 24.31 0.38
N LYS A 152 -46.18 23.36 -0.58
CA LYS A 152 -47.27 23.30 -1.56
C LYS A 152 -48.65 23.18 -0.89
N ASN A 153 -48.76 22.35 0.15
CA ASN A 153 -49.99 22.20 0.92
C ASN A 153 -50.36 23.53 1.64
N TYR A 154 -49.39 24.24 2.20
CA TYR A 154 -49.62 25.56 2.83
C TYR A 154 -50.05 26.62 1.79
N GLN A 155 -49.43 26.62 0.58
CA GLN A 155 -49.84 27.48 -0.50
C GLN A 155 -51.29 27.26 -0.90
N ILE A 156 -51.69 25.97 -1.08
CA ILE A 156 -53.07 25.62 -1.42
C ILE A 156 -54.02 26.09 -0.33
N ARG A 157 -53.69 25.79 0.94
CA ARG A 157 -54.53 26.25 2.07
C ARG A 157 -54.63 27.74 2.18
N ASN A 158 -53.56 28.48 1.95
CA ASN A 158 -53.57 29.96 1.92
C ASN A 158 -54.45 30.50 0.83
N GLY A 159 -54.42 29.86 -0.37
CA GLY A 159 -55.33 30.21 -1.48
C GLY A 159 -56.81 29.98 -1.18
N MET A 160 -57.10 28.99 -0.30
CA MET A 160 -58.50 28.72 0.13
C MET A 160 -59.10 29.73 1.06
N TYR A 161 -58.28 30.62 1.71
CA TYR A 161 -58.78 31.72 2.48
C TYR A 161 -59.38 32.86 1.64
N TYR A 162 -59.12 32.86 0.33
CA TYR A 162 -59.65 33.84 -0.60
C TYR A 162 -60.54 33.14 -1.59
N ILE A 163 -61.85 33.48 -1.52
CA ILE A 163 -62.85 33.01 -2.50
C ILE A 163 -62.78 33.97 -3.67
N THR A 164 -62.15 33.52 -4.78
CA THR A 164 -62.10 34.30 -6.02
C THR A 164 -63.15 33.80 -7.01
N ALA A 165 -63.80 34.72 -7.70
CA ALA A 165 -64.73 34.35 -8.75
C ALA A 165 -63.96 33.70 -9.93
N PRO A 166 -64.41 32.53 -10.43
CA PRO A 166 -63.73 31.84 -11.56
C PRO A 166 -63.90 32.56 -12.89
N GLN A 167 -64.86 33.48 -12.97
CA GLN A 167 -65.14 34.31 -14.15
C GLN A 167 -65.84 35.60 -13.73
N ASP A 168 -65.84 36.60 -14.61
CA ASP A 168 -66.56 37.84 -14.37
C ASP A 168 -68.05 37.58 -14.26
N GLY A 169 -68.71 38.13 -13.21
CA GLY A 169 -70.12 37.94 -12.96
C GLY A 169 -70.64 38.90 -11.86
N TYR A 170 -71.98 38.90 -11.68
CA TYR A 170 -72.63 39.69 -10.64
C TYR A 170 -72.83 38.87 -9.36
N ILE A 171 -72.63 39.49 -8.20
CA ILE A 171 -72.85 38.84 -6.92
C ILE A 171 -74.38 38.85 -6.64
N ASN A 172 -74.97 37.65 -6.71
CA ASN A 172 -76.40 37.49 -6.51
C ASN A 172 -76.78 37.39 -5.01
N ARG A 173 -75.85 36.95 -4.15
CA ARG A 173 -76.09 36.87 -2.70
C ARG A 173 -74.76 36.90 -1.96
N ALA A 174 -74.62 37.85 -1.04
CA ALA A 174 -73.49 37.84 -0.09
C ALA A 174 -73.80 36.92 1.07
N LEU A 175 -72.93 35.97 1.36
CA LEU A 175 -72.98 35.19 2.60
C LEU A 175 -72.61 36.16 3.75
N GLN A 176 -73.53 36.43 4.70
CA GLN A 176 -73.18 37.12 5.94
C GLN A 176 -72.28 36.23 6.76
N SER A 177 -71.18 36.81 7.25
CA SER A 177 -70.32 36.10 8.20
C SER A 177 -71.12 35.82 9.50
N GLY A 178 -71.58 34.58 9.62
CA GLY A 178 -72.12 34.12 10.88
C GLY A 178 -70.98 33.93 11.88
N ILE A 179 -71.03 34.62 13.00
CA ILE A 179 -70.21 34.32 14.17
C ILE A 179 -70.77 33.00 14.70
N GLY A 180 -69.99 31.92 14.57
CA GLY A 180 -70.21 30.69 15.24
C GLY A 180 -69.08 30.38 16.20
#